data_ea1f789ebd9ad255ea39ca27f1d2369c
#
_entry.id   ea1f789ebd9ad255ea39ca27f1d2369c
#
_cell.length_a   1.000
_cell.length_b   1.000
_cell.length_c   1.000
_cell.angle_alpha   90.00
_cell.angle_beta   90.00
_cell.angle_gamma   90.00
#
_symmetry.space_group_name_H-M   'P 1'
#
loop_
_entity.id
_entity.type
_entity.pdbx_description
1 polymer ?
#
loop_
_entity_poly.entity_id
_entity_poly.type
_entity_poly.pdbx_seq_one_letter_code
_entity_poly.pdbx_strand_id
1 'polypeptide(L)'
;MNTKLKILTIADWDAMPHGDGNRYEIIEGELFVSRSPGLTHQIVLSNLIFLIRSHLKTNPIGTIVSNPGLVISNISGVIPDLVFFRKDQRETIVTDDRLTGTPALVVEVVSPGPANIRRDRITKLQLYAAYSIPEYWIVNPGSKTLEKYVNSDSSLILLETLGEDENLTTMAIPGFSCQMREIFNEF
;
A
#
# COMPACT_ATOMS: atom_id res chain seq x y z
N MET A 1 9.34 37.54 -4.13
CA MET A 1 7.92 37.13 -4.02
C MET A 1 7.91 35.73 -3.43
N ASN A 2 7.41 35.59 -2.20
CA ASN A 2 7.27 34.27 -1.59
C ASN A 2 6.01 33.63 -2.18
N THR A 3 6.16 32.82 -3.21
CA THR A 3 5.03 32.03 -3.73
C THR A 3 4.69 30.99 -2.65
N LYS A 4 3.66 31.25 -1.88
CA LYS A 4 3.11 30.27 -0.94
C LYS A 4 2.69 29.06 -1.78
N LEU A 5 3.36 27.92 -1.65
CA LEU A 5 2.96 26.69 -2.31
C LEU A 5 1.50 26.40 -1.91
N LYS A 6 0.65 26.17 -2.91
CA LYS A 6 -0.75 25.80 -2.65
C LYS A 6 -0.76 24.40 -2.03
N ILE A 7 -1.35 24.27 -0.85
CA ILE A 7 -1.64 22.97 -0.25
C ILE A 7 -2.82 22.37 -1.03
N LEU A 8 -2.60 21.21 -1.64
CA LEU A 8 -3.63 20.48 -2.38
C LEU A 8 -4.53 19.68 -1.43
N THR A 9 -5.77 19.48 -1.85
CA THR A 9 -6.80 18.76 -1.09
C THR A 9 -7.35 17.58 -1.87
N ILE A 10 -8.18 16.77 -1.24
CA ILE A 10 -8.90 15.67 -1.92
C ILE A 10 -9.76 16.19 -3.06
N ALA A 11 -10.36 17.39 -2.95
CA ALA A 11 -11.10 18.00 -4.05
C ALA A 11 -10.19 18.33 -5.26
N ASP A 12 -8.93 18.73 -5.02
CA ASP A 12 -7.94 18.88 -6.09
C ASP A 12 -7.55 17.52 -6.68
N TRP A 13 -7.45 16.45 -5.85
CA TRP A 13 -7.18 15.09 -6.31
C TRP A 13 -8.29 14.56 -7.21
N ASP A 14 -9.55 14.75 -6.83
CA ASP A 14 -10.73 14.36 -7.62
C ASP A 14 -10.81 15.09 -8.98
N ALA A 15 -10.19 16.26 -9.09
CA ALA A 15 -10.09 17.03 -10.33
C ALA A 15 -8.89 16.65 -11.22
N MET A 16 -8.01 15.70 -10.79
CA MET A 16 -6.86 15.28 -11.60
C MET A 16 -7.31 14.53 -12.85
N PRO A 17 -6.50 14.56 -13.93
CA PRO A 17 -6.81 13.83 -15.14
C PRO A 17 -6.95 12.32 -14.89
N HIS A 18 -7.89 11.69 -15.59
CA HIS A 18 -8.08 10.25 -15.60
C HIS A 18 -7.72 9.67 -16.97
N GLY A 19 -7.10 8.48 -16.98
CA GLY A 19 -6.85 7.76 -18.22
C GLY A 19 -5.66 8.26 -19.05
N ASP A 20 -4.84 9.15 -18.54
CA ASP A 20 -3.63 9.66 -19.17
C ASP A 20 -2.37 8.79 -18.95
N GLY A 21 -2.53 7.63 -18.27
CA GLY A 21 -1.47 6.70 -17.94
C GLY A 21 -0.64 7.08 -16.71
N ASN A 22 -1.00 8.16 -16.03
CA ASN A 22 -0.37 8.57 -14.79
C ASN A 22 -1.21 8.17 -13.56
N ARG A 23 -0.52 7.97 -12.43
CA ARG A 23 -1.11 7.83 -11.11
C ARG A 23 -0.80 9.10 -10.33
N TYR A 24 -1.84 9.74 -9.85
CA TYR A 24 -1.77 10.97 -9.06
C TYR A 24 -2.04 10.64 -7.60
N GLU A 25 -1.18 11.08 -6.70
CA GLU A 25 -1.34 10.96 -5.25
C GLU A 25 -1.09 12.32 -4.61
N ILE A 26 -1.82 12.63 -3.55
CA ILE A 26 -1.55 13.82 -2.73
C ILE A 26 -1.13 13.33 -1.35
N ILE A 27 0.03 13.75 -0.89
CA ILE A 27 0.58 13.41 0.41
C ILE A 27 0.92 14.71 1.15
N GLU A 28 0.23 14.96 2.26
CA GLU A 28 0.37 16.19 3.06
C GLU A 28 0.29 17.47 2.21
N GLY A 29 -0.63 17.47 1.23
CA GLY A 29 -0.88 18.59 0.32
C GLY A 29 0.10 18.73 -0.84
N GLU A 30 1.07 17.84 -0.99
CA GLU A 30 2.01 17.79 -2.12
C GLU A 30 1.57 16.77 -3.17
N LEU A 31 1.68 17.13 -4.44
CA LEU A 31 1.35 16.26 -5.57
C LEU A 31 2.52 15.34 -5.92
N PHE A 32 2.22 14.05 -5.98
CA PHE A 32 3.11 13.01 -6.50
C PHE A 32 2.50 12.41 -7.77
N VAL A 33 3.29 12.39 -8.84
CA VAL A 33 2.88 11.80 -10.12
C VAL A 33 3.81 10.64 -10.45
N SER A 34 3.25 9.49 -10.74
CA SER A 34 3.99 8.29 -11.16
C SER A 34 3.35 7.66 -12.40
N ARG A 35 4.15 6.89 -13.13
CA ARG A 35 3.67 6.13 -14.29
C ARG A 35 3.17 4.74 -13.86
N SER A 36 2.46 4.08 -14.76
CA SER A 36 2.08 2.67 -14.61
C SER A 36 3.30 1.81 -14.31
N PRO A 37 3.20 0.87 -13.35
CA PRO A 37 4.30 -0.01 -12.96
C PRO A 37 4.68 -0.98 -14.07
N GLY A 38 5.95 -1.46 -14.03
CA GLY A 38 6.48 -2.44 -14.97
C GLY A 38 5.96 -3.86 -14.75
N LEU A 39 6.30 -4.76 -15.68
CA LEU A 39 5.81 -6.15 -15.70
C LEU A 39 6.16 -6.92 -14.41
N THR A 40 7.40 -6.87 -13.96
CA THR A 40 7.85 -7.60 -12.75
C THR A 40 7.06 -7.17 -11.49
N HIS A 41 6.79 -5.86 -11.36
CA HIS A 41 5.94 -5.35 -10.30
C HIS A 41 4.54 -5.97 -10.37
N GLN A 42 3.95 -6.03 -11.56
CA GLN A 42 2.59 -6.58 -11.75
C GLN A 42 2.53 -8.09 -11.49
N ILE A 43 3.58 -8.85 -11.82
CA ILE A 43 3.68 -10.29 -11.53
C ILE A 43 3.67 -10.49 -10.00
N VAL A 44 4.55 -9.80 -9.28
CA VAL A 44 4.63 -9.87 -7.82
C VAL A 44 3.30 -9.48 -7.16
N LEU A 45 2.69 -8.40 -7.64
CA LEU A 45 1.38 -7.95 -7.15
C LEU A 45 0.28 -9.01 -7.38
N SER A 46 0.26 -9.63 -8.56
CA SER A 46 -0.71 -10.69 -8.92
C SER A 46 -0.54 -11.93 -8.05
N ASN A 47 0.70 -12.34 -7.77
CA ASN A 47 0.99 -13.47 -6.90
C ASN A 47 0.53 -13.20 -5.47
N LEU A 48 0.82 -12.02 -4.92
CA LEU A 48 0.34 -11.62 -3.61
C LEU A 48 -1.19 -11.63 -3.51
N ILE A 49 -1.87 -11.09 -4.52
CA ILE A 49 -3.33 -11.11 -4.60
C ILE A 49 -3.85 -12.54 -4.60
N PHE A 50 -3.27 -13.41 -5.42
CA PHE A 50 -3.67 -14.81 -5.52
C PHE A 50 -3.50 -15.54 -4.18
N LEU A 51 -2.34 -15.43 -3.55
CA LEU A 51 -2.02 -16.10 -2.28
C LEU A 51 -2.97 -15.64 -1.16
N ILE A 52 -3.14 -14.33 -1.01
CA ILE A 52 -4.01 -13.79 0.05
C ILE A 52 -5.48 -14.12 -0.25
N ARG A 53 -5.96 -13.97 -1.49
CA ARG A 53 -7.34 -14.32 -1.85
C ARG A 53 -7.65 -15.80 -1.69
N SER A 54 -6.69 -16.67 -1.99
CA SER A 54 -6.83 -18.12 -1.77
C SER A 54 -7.05 -18.44 -0.29
N HIS A 55 -6.31 -17.79 0.61
CA HIS A 55 -6.53 -17.90 2.05
C HIS A 55 -7.90 -17.35 2.47
N LEU A 56 -8.26 -16.16 2.01
CA LEU A 56 -9.51 -15.50 2.37
C LEU A 56 -10.77 -16.22 1.83
N LYS A 57 -10.64 -17.06 0.80
CA LYS A 57 -11.74 -17.89 0.30
C LYS A 57 -12.23 -18.89 1.33
N THR A 58 -11.33 -19.46 2.12
CA THR A 58 -11.65 -20.40 3.20
C THR A 58 -11.76 -19.72 4.56
N ASN A 59 -11.19 -18.54 4.72
CA ASN A 59 -11.18 -17.75 5.95
C ASN A 59 -11.68 -16.31 5.66
N PRO A 60 -13.01 -16.09 5.53
CA PRO A 60 -13.59 -14.82 5.06
C PRO A 60 -13.57 -13.73 6.15
N ILE A 61 -12.37 -13.36 6.63
CA ILE A 61 -12.15 -12.41 7.73
C ILE A 61 -12.01 -10.96 7.25
N GLY A 62 -11.90 -10.73 5.93
CA GLY A 62 -11.73 -9.40 5.35
C GLY A 62 -11.68 -9.43 3.83
N THR A 63 -11.25 -8.32 3.26
CA THR A 63 -11.15 -8.13 1.81
C THR A 63 -9.81 -7.53 1.46
N ILE A 64 -9.18 -8.03 0.38
CA ILE A 64 -8.01 -7.41 -0.23
C ILE A 64 -8.41 -6.72 -1.53
N VAL A 65 -7.92 -5.50 -1.74
CA VAL A 65 -8.21 -4.66 -2.90
C VAL A 65 -6.89 -4.16 -3.49
N SER A 66 -6.76 -4.22 -4.81
CA SER A 66 -5.60 -3.68 -5.53
C SER A 66 -5.86 -2.27 -6.03
N ASN A 67 -4.86 -1.43 -5.90
CA ASN A 67 -4.88 -0.04 -6.36
C ASN A 67 -6.13 0.77 -5.95
N PRO A 68 -6.64 0.64 -4.72
CA PRO A 68 -7.79 1.43 -4.30
C PRO A 68 -7.39 2.90 -4.10
N GLY A 69 -8.31 3.82 -4.36
CA GLY A 69 -8.18 5.16 -3.79
C GLY A 69 -8.33 5.07 -2.27
N LEU A 70 -7.31 5.48 -1.53
CA LEU A 70 -7.31 5.55 -0.07
C LEU A 70 -7.19 7.00 0.38
N VAL A 71 -8.28 7.53 0.91
CA VAL A 71 -8.33 8.87 1.52
C VAL A 71 -7.99 8.74 3.00
N ILE A 72 -6.86 9.29 3.37
CA ILE A 72 -6.36 9.24 4.76
C ILE A 72 -6.75 10.52 5.51
N SER A 73 -6.68 11.69 4.83
CA SER A 73 -7.08 12.98 5.36
C SER A 73 -7.55 13.89 4.23
N ASN A 74 -8.00 15.11 4.55
CA ASN A 74 -8.41 16.08 3.52
C ASN A 74 -7.25 16.55 2.61
N ILE A 75 -6.01 16.32 3.01
CA ILE A 75 -4.79 16.69 2.25
C ILE A 75 -3.91 15.49 1.90
N SER A 76 -4.42 14.26 2.10
CA SER A 76 -3.69 13.04 1.79
C SER A 76 -4.61 11.97 1.22
N GLY A 77 -4.48 11.75 -0.09
CA GLY A 77 -5.12 10.70 -0.87
C GLY A 77 -4.07 9.94 -1.67
N VAL A 78 -4.00 8.63 -1.48
CA VAL A 78 -2.99 7.76 -2.09
C VAL A 78 -3.63 6.56 -2.80
N ILE A 79 -2.86 5.90 -3.65
CA ILE A 79 -3.27 4.69 -4.36
C ILE A 79 -2.26 3.59 -4.04
N PRO A 80 -2.38 2.90 -2.90
CA PRO A 80 -1.51 1.78 -2.55
C PRO A 80 -1.66 0.62 -3.54
N ASP A 81 -0.62 -0.18 -3.71
CA ASP A 81 -0.69 -1.34 -4.60
C ASP A 81 -1.66 -2.40 -4.06
N LEU A 82 -1.67 -2.66 -2.74
CA LEU A 82 -2.67 -3.49 -2.07
C LEU A 82 -3.11 -2.89 -0.75
N VAL A 83 -4.37 -3.08 -0.43
CA VAL A 83 -4.94 -2.78 0.89
C VAL A 83 -5.75 -3.97 1.37
N PHE A 84 -5.55 -4.38 2.61
CA PHE A 84 -6.43 -5.32 3.31
C PHE A 84 -7.18 -4.59 4.42
N PHE A 85 -8.49 -4.78 4.47
CA PHE A 85 -9.33 -4.37 5.58
C PHE A 85 -10.17 -5.53 6.08
N ARG A 86 -10.39 -5.56 7.39
CA ARG A 86 -11.17 -6.62 8.03
C ARG A 86 -12.67 -6.45 7.74
N LYS A 87 -13.38 -7.55 7.88
CA LYS A 87 -14.83 -7.58 7.66
C LYS A 87 -15.59 -6.60 8.56
N ASP A 88 -15.15 -6.45 9.81
CA ASP A 88 -15.72 -5.52 10.79
C ASP A 88 -15.43 -4.04 10.47
N GLN A 89 -14.41 -3.75 9.65
CA GLN A 89 -14.09 -2.40 9.20
C GLN A 89 -14.90 -1.95 7.98
N ARG A 90 -15.57 -2.86 7.27
CA ARG A 90 -16.17 -2.57 5.96
C ARG A 90 -17.09 -1.35 5.95
N GLU A 91 -17.99 -1.25 6.92
CA GLU A 91 -19.01 -0.17 6.99
C GLU A 91 -18.39 1.20 7.34
N THR A 92 -17.23 1.20 7.98
CA THR A 92 -16.55 2.42 8.42
C THR A 92 -15.46 2.87 7.44
N ILE A 93 -14.88 1.94 6.66
CA ILE A 93 -13.75 2.24 5.78
C ILE A 93 -14.15 2.46 4.32
N VAL A 94 -15.34 1.98 3.90
CA VAL A 94 -15.81 2.16 2.51
C VAL A 94 -16.81 3.31 2.44
N THR A 95 -16.45 4.37 1.74
CA THR A 95 -17.29 5.56 1.53
C THR A 95 -17.20 5.98 0.06
N ASP A 96 -18.34 6.14 -0.61
CA ASP A 96 -18.42 6.61 -2.01
C ASP A 96 -17.48 5.84 -2.96
N ASP A 97 -17.48 4.49 -2.86
CA ASP A 97 -16.68 3.57 -3.67
C ASP A 97 -15.15 3.75 -3.55
N ARG A 98 -14.70 4.33 -2.45
CA ARG A 98 -13.28 4.45 -2.09
C ARG A 98 -13.03 4.05 -0.66
N LEU A 99 -11.78 3.83 -0.30
CA LEU A 99 -11.41 3.57 1.09
C LEU A 99 -11.12 4.89 1.81
N THR A 100 -11.60 5.00 3.05
CA THR A 100 -11.34 6.15 3.93
C THR A 100 -10.84 5.67 5.29
N GLY A 101 -9.85 6.36 5.84
CA GLY A 101 -9.33 6.03 7.19
C GLY A 101 -8.23 4.97 7.19
N THR A 102 -8.26 4.08 8.18
CA THR A 102 -7.12 3.23 8.55
C THR A 102 -7.41 1.74 8.27
N PRO A 103 -6.97 1.19 7.13
CA PRO A 103 -7.05 -0.26 6.87
C PRO A 103 -6.09 -1.05 7.78
N ALA A 104 -6.31 -2.37 7.88
CA ALA A 104 -5.48 -3.24 8.71
C ALA A 104 -4.07 -3.46 8.14
N LEU A 105 -3.92 -3.43 6.81
CA LEU A 105 -2.64 -3.61 6.12
C LEU A 105 -2.60 -2.77 4.84
N VAL A 106 -1.45 -2.15 4.60
CA VAL A 106 -1.10 -1.52 3.33
C VAL A 106 0.16 -2.19 2.77
N VAL A 107 0.20 -2.43 1.46
CA VAL A 107 1.36 -3.02 0.77
C VAL A 107 1.73 -2.15 -0.42
N GLU A 108 3.02 -1.88 -0.55
CA GLU A 108 3.63 -1.24 -1.72
C GLU A 108 4.67 -2.18 -2.34
N VAL A 109 4.60 -2.37 -3.63
CA VAL A 109 5.61 -3.09 -4.41
C VAL A 109 6.54 -2.03 -5.04
N VAL A 110 7.80 -2.06 -4.68
CA VAL A 110 8.76 -1.03 -5.10
C VAL A 110 8.95 -1.06 -6.62
N SER A 111 8.75 0.09 -7.26
CA SER A 111 9.16 0.30 -8.64
C SER A 111 10.61 0.82 -8.70
N PRO A 112 11.40 0.45 -9.72
CA PRO A 112 12.76 0.93 -9.86
C PRO A 112 12.85 2.46 -9.93
N GLY A 113 13.95 3.00 -9.42
CA GLY A 113 14.29 4.42 -9.46
C GLY A 113 14.30 5.09 -8.09
N PRO A 114 15.25 6.03 -7.87
CA PRO A 114 15.48 6.64 -6.56
C PRO A 114 14.26 7.39 -6.01
N ALA A 115 13.50 8.05 -6.87
CA ALA A 115 12.30 8.81 -6.48
C ALA A 115 11.18 7.88 -5.95
N ASN A 116 10.94 6.73 -6.60
CA ASN A 116 9.94 5.75 -6.18
C ASN A 116 10.34 5.11 -4.84
N ILE A 117 11.62 4.68 -4.73
CA ILE A 117 12.16 4.11 -3.51
C ILE A 117 12.04 5.09 -2.34
N ARG A 118 12.38 6.37 -2.54
CA ARG A 118 12.26 7.40 -1.51
C ARG A 118 10.82 7.64 -1.10
N ARG A 119 9.89 7.67 -2.07
CA ARG A 119 8.46 7.85 -1.79
C ARG A 119 7.94 6.74 -0.87
N ASP A 120 8.17 5.47 -1.23
CA ASP A 120 7.62 4.34 -0.51
C ASP A 120 8.32 4.13 0.86
N ARG A 121 9.65 4.32 0.92
CA ARG A 121 10.44 4.09 2.14
C ARG A 121 10.52 5.27 3.11
N ILE A 122 10.16 6.48 2.68
CA ILE A 122 10.22 7.66 3.54
C ILE A 122 8.86 8.33 3.60
N THR A 123 8.36 8.84 2.47
CA THR A 123 7.14 9.66 2.46
C THR A 123 5.90 8.88 2.87
N LYS A 124 5.65 7.71 2.24
CA LYS A 124 4.51 6.85 2.58
C LYS A 124 4.67 6.18 3.94
N LEU A 125 5.90 5.79 4.31
CA LEU A 125 6.15 5.23 5.63
C LEU A 125 5.82 6.24 6.74
N GLN A 126 6.21 7.51 6.60
CA GLN A 126 5.84 8.57 7.54
C GLN A 126 4.34 8.84 7.54
N LEU A 127 3.71 8.90 6.36
CA LEU A 127 2.26 9.08 6.23
C LEU A 127 1.52 7.96 6.96
N TYR A 128 1.82 6.71 6.66
CA TYR A 128 1.12 5.56 7.24
C TYR A 128 1.37 5.43 8.75
N ALA A 129 2.56 5.81 9.22
CA ALA A 129 2.85 5.90 10.65
C ALA A 129 1.97 6.93 11.36
N ALA A 130 1.93 8.17 10.85
CA ALA A 130 1.19 9.28 11.44
C ALA A 130 -0.33 9.00 11.52
N TYR A 131 -0.86 8.25 10.56
CA TYR A 131 -2.28 7.87 10.52
C TYR A 131 -2.56 6.47 11.08
N SER A 132 -1.62 5.93 11.86
CA SER A 132 -1.78 4.70 12.65
C SER A 132 -2.17 3.47 11.81
N ILE A 133 -1.69 3.37 10.55
CA ILE A 133 -1.80 2.14 9.78
C ILE A 133 -1.12 1.01 10.56
N PRO A 134 -1.83 -0.08 10.95
CA PRO A 134 -1.27 -1.07 11.87
C PRO A 134 -0.08 -1.83 11.30
N GLU A 135 -0.13 -2.18 10.02
CA GLU A 135 0.91 -2.95 9.34
C GLU A 135 1.15 -2.42 7.93
N TYR A 136 2.42 -2.28 7.56
CA TYR A 136 2.86 -1.81 6.24
C TYR A 136 3.95 -2.72 5.69
N TRP A 137 3.79 -3.17 4.44
CA TRP A 137 4.79 -3.98 3.75
C TRP A 137 5.40 -3.22 2.60
N ILE A 138 6.72 -3.33 2.47
CA ILE A 138 7.48 -2.89 1.30
C ILE A 138 8.04 -4.14 0.63
N VAL A 139 7.51 -4.49 -0.54
CA VAL A 139 7.95 -5.64 -1.34
C VAL A 139 8.89 -5.16 -2.40
N ASN A 140 10.11 -5.69 -2.44
CA ASN A 140 11.13 -5.31 -3.40
C ASN A 140 11.42 -6.47 -4.38
N PRO A 141 10.89 -6.41 -5.62
CA PRO A 141 11.15 -7.44 -6.62
C PRO A 141 12.62 -7.59 -7.00
N GLY A 142 13.39 -6.49 -6.96
CA GLY A 142 14.80 -6.49 -7.36
C GLY A 142 15.71 -7.23 -6.40
N SER A 143 15.48 -7.15 -5.10
CA SER A 143 16.20 -7.91 -4.06
C SER A 143 15.47 -9.16 -3.62
N LYS A 144 14.23 -9.37 -4.09
CA LYS A 144 13.33 -10.46 -3.68
C LYS A 144 13.13 -10.51 -2.17
N THR A 145 12.83 -9.35 -1.58
CA THR A 145 12.65 -9.18 -0.14
C THR A 145 11.32 -8.52 0.16
N LEU A 146 10.81 -8.77 1.37
CA LEU A 146 9.68 -8.05 1.95
C LEU A 146 10.10 -7.49 3.30
N GLU A 147 9.96 -6.19 3.47
CA GLU A 147 10.11 -5.51 4.74
C GLU A 147 8.73 -5.36 5.38
N LYS A 148 8.57 -5.88 6.58
CA LYS A 148 7.34 -5.76 7.37
C LYS A 148 7.54 -4.72 8.46
N TYR A 149 6.71 -3.70 8.44
CA TYR A 149 6.65 -2.66 9.46
C TYR A 149 5.36 -2.80 10.26
N VAL A 150 5.44 -2.58 11.57
CA VAL A 150 4.30 -2.53 12.47
C VAL A 150 4.24 -1.18 13.18
N ASN A 151 3.02 -0.69 13.40
CA ASN A 151 2.84 0.59 14.07
C ASN A 151 2.99 0.42 15.58
N SER A 152 3.81 1.28 16.16
CA SER A 152 3.94 1.46 17.60
C SER A 152 4.04 2.97 17.88
N ASP A 153 3.09 3.51 18.64
CA ASP A 153 3.06 4.90 19.04
C ASP A 153 3.24 5.90 17.88
N SER A 154 2.45 5.73 16.81
CA SER A 154 2.50 6.54 15.59
C SER A 154 3.85 6.49 14.86
N SER A 155 4.60 5.41 15.04
CA SER A 155 5.83 5.10 14.33
C SER A 155 5.75 3.72 13.71
N LEU A 156 6.10 3.58 12.43
CA LEU A 156 6.25 2.29 11.79
C LEU A 156 7.67 1.75 12.04
N ILE A 157 7.75 0.70 12.83
CA ILE A 157 9.01 0.06 13.21
C ILE A 157 9.20 -1.18 12.34
N LEU A 158 10.38 -1.32 11.74
CA LEU A 158 10.74 -2.53 10.99
C LEU A 158 10.75 -3.73 11.94
N LEU A 159 9.81 -4.65 11.74
CA LEU A 159 9.72 -5.88 12.53
C LEU A 159 10.68 -6.92 11.98
N GLU A 160 10.68 -7.14 10.67
CA GLU A 160 11.53 -8.13 9.99
C GLU A 160 11.70 -7.80 8.51
N THR A 161 12.75 -8.35 7.92
CA THR A 161 12.98 -8.38 6.48
C THR A 161 13.09 -9.84 6.06
N LEU A 162 12.20 -10.28 5.18
CA LEU A 162 12.11 -11.66 4.71
C LEU A 162 12.70 -11.79 3.29
N GLY A 163 13.53 -12.81 3.08
CA GLY A 163 14.05 -13.22 1.77
C GLY A 163 13.30 -14.42 1.19
N GLU A 164 13.70 -14.90 0.00
CA GLU A 164 12.99 -15.93 -0.77
C GLU A 164 12.75 -17.26 -0.03
N ASP A 165 13.65 -17.64 0.87
CA ASP A 165 13.59 -18.94 1.57
C ASP A 165 12.80 -18.91 2.88
N GLU A 166 12.27 -17.75 3.26
CA GLU A 166 11.54 -17.55 4.49
C GLU A 166 10.03 -17.63 4.29
N ASN A 167 9.30 -17.80 5.39
CA ASN A 167 7.84 -17.81 5.40
C ASN A 167 7.30 -16.46 5.85
N LEU A 168 6.40 -15.90 5.04
CA LEU A 168 5.63 -14.72 5.40
C LEU A 168 4.42 -15.13 6.23
N THR A 169 4.29 -14.53 7.41
CA THR A 169 3.08 -14.56 8.24
C THR A 169 2.72 -13.15 8.67
N THR A 170 1.47 -12.91 9.08
CA THR A 170 1.02 -11.59 9.51
C THR A 170 -0.10 -11.66 10.53
N MET A 171 -0.11 -10.69 11.44
CA MET A 171 -1.23 -10.49 12.38
C MET A 171 -2.41 -9.76 11.73
N ALA A 172 -2.18 -9.01 10.66
CA ALA A 172 -3.25 -8.32 9.93
C ALA A 172 -4.24 -9.29 9.29
N ILE A 173 -3.74 -10.47 8.84
CA ILE A 173 -4.54 -11.54 8.22
C ILE A 173 -4.29 -12.84 9.02
N PRO A 174 -4.98 -13.08 10.12
CA PRO A 174 -4.78 -14.24 10.98
C PRO A 174 -4.84 -15.57 10.23
N GLY A 175 -3.84 -16.42 10.47
CA GLY A 175 -3.70 -17.72 9.83
C GLY A 175 -3.14 -17.71 8.41
N PHE A 176 -2.90 -16.55 7.81
CA PHE A 176 -2.22 -16.46 6.52
C PHE A 176 -0.74 -16.82 6.67
N SER A 177 -0.27 -17.67 5.76
CA SER A 177 1.16 -17.99 5.60
C SER A 177 1.43 -18.38 4.15
N CYS A 178 2.57 -17.94 3.61
CA CYS A 178 3.09 -18.37 2.32
C CYS A 178 4.62 -18.37 2.33
N GLN A 179 5.24 -19.13 1.42
CA GLN A 179 6.68 -19.00 1.18
C GLN A 179 6.96 -17.76 0.36
N MET A 180 7.98 -16.99 0.73
CA MET A 180 8.33 -15.76 0.03
C MET A 180 8.65 -15.98 -1.45
N ARG A 181 9.23 -17.16 -1.82
CA ARG A 181 9.49 -17.52 -3.22
C ARG A 181 8.22 -17.57 -4.09
N GLU A 182 7.05 -17.87 -3.51
CA GLU A 182 5.78 -17.89 -4.24
C GLU A 182 5.36 -16.49 -4.69
N ILE A 183 5.81 -15.45 -3.98
CA ILE A 183 5.54 -14.04 -4.31
C ILE A 183 6.36 -13.60 -5.53
N PHE A 184 7.60 -14.08 -5.65
CA PHE A 184 8.54 -13.66 -6.70
C PHE A 184 8.64 -14.62 -7.89
N ASN A 185 7.90 -15.72 -7.86
CA ASN A 185 7.93 -16.71 -8.94
C ASN A 185 7.21 -16.17 -10.19
N GLU A 186 7.82 -16.34 -11.35
CA GLU A 186 7.22 -15.95 -12.63
C GLU A 186 6.44 -17.11 -13.29
N PHE A 187 6.71 -18.38 -12.86
CA PHE A 187 6.11 -19.60 -13.43
C PHE A 187 5.90 -20.68 -12.39
#